data_565e2e766839372ba114856e76591550
#
_entry.id   565e2e766839372ba114856e76591550
#
_cell.length_a   1.000
_cell.length_b   1.000
_cell.length_c   1.000
_cell.angle_alpha   90.00
_cell.angle_beta   90.00
_cell.angle_gamma   90.00
#
_symmetry.space_group_name_H-M   'P 1'
#
loop_
_entity.id
_entity.type
_entity.pdbx_description
1 polymer ?
#
loop_
_entity_poly.entity_id
_entity_poly.type
_entity_poly.pdbx_seq_one_letter_code
_entity_poly.pdbx_strand_id
1 'polypeptide(L)'
;VILKIAERCNLACTYCYYYTEAYKDVYARPSLMSEEVMKQAIDFIKQALHVHDIENLVIAFHGGEPTLMKPGAINKLCEDAKATLAPKLRSLRFVVQTNAVHLSENWLDLIERHDLVVGISVDGVAAVHDAHRIDHRGRGTHSRVEKTLSALRSRKADDLDNVGAISVMAEPDNTLQTYLHLTNELGFRRVKFLFMDATHDDFGTRQSGASTPLGGTLCDVFDYWL
;
A
#
# COMPACT_ATOMS: atom_id res chain seq x y z
N VAL A 1 -0.31 -10.66 -9.13
CA VAL A 1 1.15 -10.75 -8.90
C VAL A 1 1.61 -9.54 -8.11
N ILE A 2 2.44 -9.74 -7.08
CA ILE A 2 3.04 -8.65 -6.30
C ILE A 2 4.52 -8.58 -6.68
N LEU A 3 4.96 -7.41 -7.12
CA LEU A 3 6.36 -7.12 -7.41
C LEU A 3 6.92 -6.19 -6.33
N LYS A 4 7.87 -6.70 -5.53
CA LYS A 4 8.62 -5.87 -4.58
C LYS A 4 9.72 -5.12 -5.32
N ILE A 5 9.39 -3.91 -5.77
CA ILE A 5 10.29 -3.10 -6.61
C ILE A 5 11.31 -2.28 -5.81
N ALA A 6 11.08 -2.11 -4.50
CA ALA A 6 11.98 -1.39 -3.61
C ALA A 6 12.13 -2.15 -2.27
N GLU A 7 13.36 -2.39 -1.86
CA GLU A 7 13.72 -3.02 -0.57
C GLU A 7 14.06 -1.97 0.51
N ARG A 8 13.79 -0.69 0.25
CA ARG A 8 13.99 0.41 1.20
C ARG A 8 12.70 1.18 1.39
N CYS A 9 12.58 1.81 2.55
CA CYS A 9 11.47 2.70 2.88
C CYS A 9 12.01 4.03 3.42
N ASN A 10 11.28 5.09 3.16
CA ASN A 10 11.52 6.43 3.70
C ASN A 10 10.86 6.65 5.06
N LEU A 11 10.16 5.63 5.60
CA LEU A 11 9.56 5.62 6.93
C LEU A 11 10.17 4.56 7.84
N ALA A 12 9.97 4.74 9.15
CA ALA A 12 10.35 3.83 10.22
C ALA A 12 9.12 3.53 11.10
N CYS A 13 8.04 3.01 10.49
CA CYS A 13 6.80 2.70 11.20
C CYS A 13 7.07 1.69 12.33
N THR A 14 6.52 1.95 13.51
CA THR A 14 6.79 1.18 14.74
C THR A 14 6.34 -0.28 14.68
N TYR A 15 5.31 -0.57 13.89
CA TYR A 15 4.75 -1.91 13.70
C TYR A 15 5.19 -2.58 12.39
N CYS A 16 6.17 -2.02 11.67
CA CYS A 16 6.55 -2.54 10.35
C CYS A 16 7.22 -3.90 10.47
N TYR A 17 6.49 -4.97 10.16
CA TYR A 17 7.02 -6.34 10.17
C TYR A 17 8.24 -6.54 9.27
N TYR A 18 8.36 -5.72 8.22
CA TYR A 18 9.41 -5.89 7.21
C TYR A 18 10.78 -5.37 7.64
N TYR A 19 10.83 -4.39 8.56
CA TYR A 19 12.09 -3.79 9.05
C TYR A 19 12.32 -4.06 10.53
N THR A 20 11.59 -5.01 11.12
CA THR A 20 11.87 -5.46 12.49
C THR A 20 13.21 -6.20 12.56
N GLU A 21 13.76 -6.34 13.77
CA GLU A 21 15.06 -7.00 13.98
C GLU A 21 15.15 -8.42 13.41
N ALA A 22 14.01 -9.13 13.27
CA ALA A 22 13.96 -10.48 12.72
C ALA A 22 14.35 -10.58 11.24
N TYR A 23 14.28 -9.49 10.47
CA TYR A 23 14.52 -9.48 9.02
C TYR A 23 15.69 -8.58 8.59
N LYS A 24 16.78 -8.61 9.35
CA LYS A 24 18.00 -7.81 9.04
C LYS A 24 18.58 -8.05 7.64
N ASP A 25 18.32 -9.19 7.03
CA ASP A 25 18.77 -9.55 5.68
C ASP A 25 18.24 -8.61 4.58
N VAL A 26 17.19 -7.86 4.86
CA VAL A 26 16.63 -6.87 3.93
C VAL A 26 17.68 -5.85 3.46
N TYR A 27 18.59 -5.49 4.36
CA TYR A 27 19.64 -4.50 4.06
C TYR A 27 20.79 -5.08 3.24
N ALA A 28 20.95 -6.39 3.19
CA ALA A 28 21.93 -7.08 2.35
C ALA A 28 21.46 -7.19 0.88
N ARG A 29 20.17 -7.00 0.61
CA ARG A 29 19.60 -7.06 -0.73
C ARG A 29 19.76 -5.75 -1.49
N PRO A 30 19.76 -5.77 -2.85
CA PRO A 30 19.70 -4.55 -3.67
C PRO A 30 18.53 -3.67 -3.24
N SER A 31 18.76 -2.35 -3.16
CA SER A 31 17.75 -1.41 -2.70
C SER A 31 16.53 -1.29 -3.64
N LEU A 32 16.74 -1.52 -4.93
CA LEU A 32 15.73 -1.44 -5.98
C LEU A 32 15.83 -2.65 -6.89
N MET A 33 14.70 -3.07 -7.45
CA MET A 33 14.65 -4.10 -8.48
C MET A 33 15.31 -3.59 -9.76
N SER A 34 16.19 -4.38 -10.36
CA SER A 34 16.84 -4.01 -11.61
C SER A 34 15.90 -4.15 -12.82
N GLU A 35 16.18 -3.43 -13.90
CA GLU A 35 15.41 -3.55 -15.16
C GLU A 35 15.45 -4.98 -15.72
N GLU A 36 16.57 -5.68 -15.55
CA GLU A 36 16.69 -7.07 -15.96
C GLU A 36 15.73 -7.98 -15.18
N VAL A 37 15.64 -7.82 -13.85
CA VAL A 37 14.70 -8.59 -13.03
C VAL A 37 13.25 -8.22 -13.37
N MET A 38 12.95 -6.95 -13.66
CA MET A 38 11.62 -6.52 -14.12
C MET A 38 11.23 -7.24 -15.42
N LYS A 39 12.16 -7.31 -16.38
CA LYS A 39 11.94 -8.03 -17.65
C LYS A 39 11.72 -9.52 -17.41
N GLN A 40 12.56 -10.15 -16.61
CA GLN A 40 12.41 -11.58 -16.27
C GLN A 40 11.09 -11.86 -15.57
N ALA A 41 10.57 -10.95 -14.73
CA ALA A 41 9.26 -11.08 -14.11
C ALA A 41 8.13 -11.07 -15.17
N ILE A 42 8.19 -10.19 -16.18
CA ILE A 42 7.23 -10.17 -17.29
C ILE A 42 7.30 -11.47 -18.08
N ASP A 43 8.50 -11.95 -18.41
CA ASP A 43 8.69 -13.19 -19.16
C ASP A 43 8.16 -14.39 -18.37
N PHE A 44 8.37 -14.44 -17.06
CA PHE A 44 7.80 -15.46 -16.19
C PHE A 44 6.26 -15.43 -16.19
N ILE A 45 5.66 -14.24 -16.05
CA ILE A 45 4.19 -14.09 -16.11
C ILE A 45 3.67 -14.52 -17.47
N LYS A 46 4.35 -14.14 -18.56
CA LYS A 46 4.00 -14.56 -19.93
C LYS A 46 3.98 -16.08 -20.07
N GLN A 47 4.95 -16.79 -19.50
CA GLN A 47 4.98 -18.25 -19.49
C GLN A 47 3.79 -18.82 -18.70
N ALA A 48 3.48 -18.25 -17.52
CA ALA A 48 2.33 -18.68 -16.74
C ALA A 48 1.00 -18.54 -17.50
N LEU A 49 0.82 -17.46 -18.29
CA LEU A 49 -0.35 -17.25 -19.14
C LEU A 49 -0.46 -18.26 -20.31
N HIS A 50 0.62 -18.98 -20.64
CA HIS A 50 0.56 -20.06 -21.62
C HIS A 50 0.11 -21.39 -21.02
N VAL A 51 0.34 -21.57 -19.72
CA VAL A 51 0.07 -22.84 -19.02
C VAL A 51 -1.28 -22.81 -18.30
N HIS A 52 -1.71 -21.61 -17.88
CA HIS A 52 -2.92 -21.41 -17.10
C HIS A 52 -3.91 -20.51 -17.83
N ASP A 53 -5.19 -20.81 -17.69
CA ASP A 53 -6.29 -20.01 -18.23
C ASP A 53 -6.55 -18.81 -17.31
N ILE A 54 -5.75 -17.78 -17.48
CA ILE A 54 -5.81 -16.54 -16.70
C ILE A 54 -6.37 -15.44 -17.59
N GLU A 55 -7.57 -14.98 -17.31
CA GLU A 55 -8.22 -13.90 -18.07
C GLU A 55 -7.91 -12.50 -17.48
N ASN A 56 -7.74 -12.42 -16.17
CA ASN A 56 -7.59 -11.13 -15.47
C ASN A 56 -6.31 -11.12 -14.65
N LEU A 57 -5.48 -10.11 -14.85
CA LEU A 57 -4.22 -9.96 -14.16
C LEU A 57 -4.12 -8.59 -13.47
N VAL A 58 -3.70 -8.62 -12.22
CA VAL A 58 -3.29 -7.43 -11.47
C VAL A 58 -1.81 -7.53 -11.14
N ILE A 59 -1.04 -6.53 -11.53
CA ILE A 59 0.35 -6.35 -11.14
C ILE A 59 0.42 -5.25 -10.07
N ALA A 60 0.78 -5.62 -8.84
CA ALA A 60 0.87 -4.71 -7.72
C ALA A 60 2.34 -4.37 -7.45
N PHE A 61 2.67 -3.08 -7.51
CA PHE A 61 3.97 -2.56 -7.12
C PHE A 61 3.98 -2.35 -5.60
N HIS A 62 4.91 -3.01 -4.96
CA HIS A 62 5.05 -3.07 -3.51
C HIS A 62 6.53 -2.95 -3.11
N GLY A 63 6.82 -3.10 -1.81
CA GLY A 63 8.18 -3.12 -1.28
C GLY A 63 8.22 -2.50 0.10
N GLY A 64 9.32 -1.85 0.46
CA GLY A 64 9.33 -0.90 1.56
C GLY A 64 8.48 0.32 1.17
N GLU A 65 9.01 1.13 0.26
CA GLU A 65 8.24 2.19 -0.39
C GLU A 65 8.49 2.17 -1.90
N PRO A 66 7.51 1.75 -2.71
CA PRO A 66 7.69 1.61 -4.17
C PRO A 66 7.95 2.93 -4.88
N THR A 67 7.51 4.06 -4.32
CA THR A 67 7.71 5.39 -4.94
C THR A 67 9.17 5.89 -4.84
N LEU A 68 10.04 5.16 -4.16
CA LEU A 68 11.49 5.36 -4.23
C LEU A 68 12.09 4.86 -5.56
N MET A 69 11.36 4.02 -6.30
CA MET A 69 11.73 3.64 -7.66
C MET A 69 11.55 4.82 -8.61
N LYS A 70 12.45 4.94 -9.58
CA LYS A 70 12.35 5.97 -10.62
C LYS A 70 11.07 5.78 -11.45
N PRO A 71 10.23 6.81 -11.61
CA PRO A 71 8.99 6.71 -12.39
C PRO A 71 9.19 6.20 -13.81
N GLY A 72 10.29 6.58 -14.49
CA GLY A 72 10.62 6.12 -15.82
C GLY A 72 10.82 4.60 -15.93
N ALA A 73 11.39 3.96 -14.90
CA ALA A 73 11.55 2.51 -14.88
C ALA A 73 10.20 1.79 -14.75
N ILE A 74 9.28 2.33 -13.93
CA ILE A 74 7.92 1.79 -13.79
C ILE A 74 7.09 2.06 -15.03
N ASN A 75 7.23 3.24 -15.66
CA ASN A 75 6.59 3.52 -16.95
C ASN A 75 6.97 2.45 -17.99
N LYS A 76 8.27 2.20 -18.12
CA LYS A 76 8.76 1.17 -19.05
C LYS A 76 8.22 -0.22 -18.70
N LEU A 77 8.21 -0.59 -17.43
CA LEU A 77 7.65 -1.87 -16.97
C LEU A 77 6.16 -2.01 -17.32
N CYS A 78 5.36 -0.95 -17.12
CA CYS A 78 3.95 -0.95 -17.49
C CYS A 78 3.75 -1.06 -19.01
N GLU A 79 4.56 -0.36 -19.80
CA GLU A 79 4.51 -0.43 -21.27
C GLU A 79 4.89 -1.82 -21.77
N ASP A 80 5.99 -2.39 -21.28
CA ASP A 80 6.46 -3.73 -21.64
C ASP A 80 5.42 -4.80 -21.21
N ALA A 81 4.82 -4.67 -20.04
CA ALA A 81 3.76 -5.56 -19.56
C ALA A 81 2.49 -5.43 -20.44
N LYS A 82 2.05 -4.22 -20.80
CA LYS A 82 0.92 -4.02 -21.72
C LYS A 82 1.19 -4.64 -23.07
N ALA A 83 2.35 -4.40 -23.66
CA ALA A 83 2.72 -4.95 -24.97
C ALA A 83 2.79 -6.49 -24.97
N THR A 84 3.29 -7.08 -23.89
CA THR A 84 3.59 -8.51 -23.81
C THR A 84 2.42 -9.37 -23.31
N LEU A 85 1.66 -8.87 -22.33
CA LEU A 85 0.66 -9.64 -21.58
C LEU A 85 -0.78 -9.29 -21.96
N ALA A 86 -1.10 -8.00 -22.21
CA ALA A 86 -2.47 -7.57 -22.47
C ALA A 86 -3.15 -8.28 -23.67
N PRO A 87 -2.46 -8.65 -24.76
CA PRO A 87 -3.09 -9.35 -25.89
C PRO A 87 -3.70 -10.72 -25.52
N LYS A 88 -3.32 -11.29 -24.36
CA LYS A 88 -3.80 -12.59 -23.88
C LYS A 88 -4.78 -12.48 -22.71
N LEU A 89 -5.07 -11.28 -22.27
CA LEU A 89 -5.86 -11.03 -21.09
C LEU A 89 -7.13 -10.25 -21.43
N ARG A 90 -8.20 -10.54 -20.72
CA ARG A 90 -9.41 -9.73 -20.73
C ARG A 90 -9.17 -8.39 -20.01
N SER A 91 -8.39 -8.42 -18.93
CA SER A 91 -8.00 -7.20 -18.23
C SER A 91 -6.59 -7.30 -17.63
N LEU A 92 -5.83 -6.21 -17.77
CA LEU A 92 -4.55 -6.01 -17.09
C LEU A 92 -4.64 -4.69 -16.31
N ARG A 93 -4.45 -4.76 -14.99
CA ARG A 93 -4.45 -3.58 -14.13
C ARG A 93 -3.17 -3.48 -13.33
N PHE A 94 -2.77 -2.25 -13.06
CA PHE A 94 -1.63 -1.94 -12.21
C PHE A 94 -2.10 -1.30 -10.91
N VAL A 95 -1.45 -1.68 -9.82
CA VAL A 95 -1.72 -1.16 -8.47
C VAL A 95 -0.42 -0.72 -7.86
N VAL A 96 -0.41 0.37 -7.13
CA VAL A 96 0.73 0.77 -6.27
C VAL A 96 0.26 0.91 -4.83
N GLN A 97 0.97 0.24 -3.90
CA GLN A 97 0.73 0.40 -2.47
C GLN A 97 1.82 1.30 -1.90
N THR A 98 1.47 2.50 -1.45
CA THR A 98 2.42 3.52 -1.01
C THR A 98 2.05 4.10 0.37
N ASN A 99 3.06 4.57 1.10
CA ASN A 99 2.84 5.41 2.27
C ASN A 99 2.43 6.85 1.92
N ALA A 100 2.48 7.21 0.65
CA ALA A 100 2.06 8.50 0.10
C ALA A 100 2.71 9.75 0.76
N VAL A 101 3.81 9.58 1.46
CA VAL A 101 4.51 10.70 2.11
C VAL A 101 5.18 11.62 1.09
N HIS A 102 5.51 11.09 -0.07
CA HIS A 102 6.07 11.85 -1.17
C HIS A 102 5.75 11.20 -2.52
N LEU A 103 4.83 11.81 -3.28
CA LEU A 103 4.66 11.51 -4.70
C LEU A 103 5.18 12.69 -5.51
N SER A 104 6.19 12.45 -6.35
CA SER A 104 6.68 13.46 -7.29
C SER A 104 5.68 13.68 -8.42
N GLU A 105 5.76 14.83 -9.11
CA GLU A 105 4.94 15.11 -10.30
C GLU A 105 5.03 13.98 -11.34
N ASN A 106 6.23 13.45 -11.57
CA ASN A 106 6.43 12.33 -12.49
C ASN A 106 5.71 11.03 -12.04
N TRP A 107 5.54 10.81 -10.71
CA TRP A 107 4.74 9.71 -10.20
C TRP A 107 3.24 9.97 -10.39
N LEU A 108 2.79 11.19 -10.22
CA LEU A 108 1.40 11.58 -10.48
C LEU A 108 1.07 11.41 -11.97
N ASP A 109 1.95 11.85 -12.88
CA ASP A 109 1.82 11.62 -14.33
C ASP A 109 1.76 10.13 -14.69
N LEU A 110 2.55 9.31 -14.00
CA LEU A 110 2.55 7.85 -14.19
C LEU A 110 1.23 7.21 -13.76
N ILE A 111 0.70 7.64 -12.60
CA ILE A 111 -0.59 7.18 -12.08
C ILE A 111 -1.71 7.47 -13.08
N GLU A 112 -1.73 8.67 -13.66
CA GLU A 112 -2.72 9.03 -14.69
C GLU A 112 -2.52 8.23 -15.98
N ARG A 113 -1.30 8.20 -16.51
CA ARG A 113 -0.97 7.56 -17.79
C ARG A 113 -1.34 6.09 -17.85
N HIS A 114 -1.16 5.37 -16.76
CA HIS A 114 -1.41 3.94 -16.68
C HIS A 114 -2.67 3.58 -15.91
N ASP A 115 -3.45 4.57 -15.49
CA ASP A 115 -4.64 4.40 -14.64
C ASP A 115 -4.37 3.49 -13.44
N LEU A 116 -3.28 3.80 -12.72
CA LEU A 116 -2.89 3.02 -11.56
C LEU A 116 -3.92 3.13 -10.45
N VAL A 117 -4.30 1.99 -9.89
CA VAL A 117 -5.00 1.98 -8.61
C VAL A 117 -4.00 2.26 -7.50
N VAL A 118 -4.29 3.23 -6.66
CA VAL A 118 -3.40 3.67 -5.58
C VAL A 118 -3.95 3.23 -4.24
N GLY A 119 -3.20 2.39 -3.53
CA GLY A 119 -3.44 2.09 -2.13
C GLY A 119 -2.60 3.03 -1.27
N ILE A 120 -3.24 3.83 -0.43
CA ILE A 120 -2.55 4.75 0.48
C ILE A 120 -2.57 4.18 1.89
N SER A 121 -1.39 4.08 2.49
CA SER A 121 -1.26 3.66 3.88
C SER A 121 -1.49 4.84 4.82
N VAL A 122 -2.65 4.87 5.50
CA VAL A 122 -3.02 5.92 6.46
C VAL A 122 -3.85 5.34 7.60
N ASP A 123 -3.49 5.63 8.84
CA ASP A 123 -4.05 4.98 10.03
C ASP A 123 -5.01 5.90 10.82
N GLY A 124 -5.75 6.75 10.12
CA GLY A 124 -6.76 7.62 10.72
C GLY A 124 -6.27 9.04 11.00
N VAL A 125 -6.77 9.65 12.06
CA VAL A 125 -6.42 11.03 12.44
C VAL A 125 -4.94 11.18 12.75
N ALA A 126 -4.42 12.41 12.65
CA ALA A 126 -2.99 12.69 12.82
C ALA A 126 -2.40 12.10 14.12
N ALA A 127 -3.14 12.16 15.25
CA ALA A 127 -2.66 11.63 16.51
C ALA A 127 -2.41 10.11 16.47
N VAL A 128 -3.30 9.35 15.83
CA VAL A 128 -3.17 7.89 15.69
C VAL A 128 -2.13 7.54 14.64
N HIS A 129 -2.19 8.19 13.48
CA HIS A 129 -1.26 7.96 12.39
C HIS A 129 0.19 8.26 12.80
N ASP A 130 0.43 9.43 13.38
CA ASP A 130 1.77 9.91 13.70
C ASP A 130 2.39 9.22 14.92
N ALA A 131 1.59 8.51 15.72
CA ALA A 131 2.11 7.64 16.80
C ALA A 131 2.91 6.45 16.23
N HIS A 132 2.58 5.99 15.03
CA HIS A 132 3.16 4.78 14.44
C HIS A 132 3.88 5.02 13.12
N ARG A 133 3.33 5.86 12.23
CA ARG A 133 3.92 6.13 10.90
C ARG A 133 4.85 7.33 10.96
N ILE A 134 6.03 7.10 11.48
CA ILE A 134 7.09 8.11 11.63
C ILE A 134 8.16 7.98 10.54
N ASP A 135 8.83 9.08 10.24
CA ASP A 135 10.03 9.05 9.41
C ASP A 135 11.26 8.63 10.22
N HIS A 136 12.41 8.45 9.56
CA HIS A 136 13.68 8.07 10.22
C HIS A 136 14.22 9.11 11.23
N ARG A 137 13.56 10.26 11.37
CA ARG A 137 13.87 11.29 12.38
C ARG A 137 12.82 11.32 13.50
N GLY A 138 11.90 10.34 13.54
CA GLY A 138 10.83 10.25 14.53
C GLY A 138 9.69 11.27 14.33
N ARG A 139 9.57 11.89 13.14
CA ARG A 139 8.52 12.88 12.87
C ARG A 139 7.31 12.21 12.24
N GLY A 140 6.11 12.61 12.68
CA GLY A 140 4.85 12.19 12.09
C GLY A 140 4.74 12.53 10.60
N THR A 141 3.87 11.82 9.90
CA THR A 141 3.80 11.89 8.43
C THR A 141 2.40 12.17 7.88
N HIS A 142 1.37 12.27 8.72
CA HIS A 142 -0.03 12.50 8.33
C HIS A 142 -0.21 13.71 7.41
N SER A 143 0.33 14.86 7.80
CA SER A 143 0.20 16.09 7.01
C SER A 143 0.82 15.98 5.60
N ARG A 144 1.82 15.11 5.41
CA ARG A 144 2.40 14.85 4.10
C ARG A 144 1.50 13.96 3.25
N VAL A 145 0.78 13.02 3.87
CA VAL A 145 -0.24 12.20 3.20
C VAL A 145 -1.39 13.08 2.71
N GLU A 146 -1.88 14.01 3.54
CA GLU A 146 -2.93 14.96 3.14
C GLU A 146 -2.51 15.81 1.94
N LYS A 147 -1.27 16.30 1.89
CA LYS A 147 -0.73 17.04 0.73
C LYS A 147 -0.74 16.19 -0.54
N THR A 148 -0.35 14.93 -0.43
CA THR A 148 -0.39 14.00 -1.56
C THR A 148 -1.81 13.72 -2.03
N LEU A 149 -2.77 13.54 -1.11
CA LEU A 149 -4.18 13.40 -1.43
C LEU A 149 -4.73 14.64 -2.14
N SER A 150 -4.39 15.84 -1.67
CA SER A 150 -4.77 17.09 -2.32
C SER A 150 -4.21 17.19 -3.74
N ALA A 151 -2.97 16.77 -3.97
CA ALA A 151 -2.37 16.74 -5.30
C ALA A 151 -3.05 15.71 -6.23
N LEU A 152 -3.41 14.54 -5.72
CA LEU A 152 -4.16 13.53 -6.48
C LEU A 152 -5.56 14.04 -6.87
N ARG A 153 -6.27 14.69 -5.95
CA ARG A 153 -7.59 15.28 -6.22
C ARG A 153 -7.54 16.37 -7.29
N SER A 154 -6.59 17.28 -7.18
CA SER A 154 -6.47 18.38 -8.15
C SER A 154 -6.27 17.90 -9.59
N ARG A 155 -5.70 16.69 -9.77
CA ARG A 155 -5.48 16.09 -11.10
C ARG A 155 -6.67 15.28 -11.61
N LYS A 156 -7.43 14.65 -10.72
CA LYS A 156 -8.54 13.74 -11.07
C LYS A 156 -9.93 14.37 -10.87
N ALA A 157 -10.05 15.68 -10.83
CA ALA A 157 -11.33 16.40 -10.64
C ALA A 157 -12.13 15.87 -9.44
N ASP A 158 -11.46 15.69 -8.30
CA ASP A 158 -11.98 15.14 -7.05
C ASP A 158 -12.44 13.65 -7.09
N ASP A 159 -12.22 12.95 -8.21
CA ASP A 159 -12.53 11.54 -8.32
C ASP A 159 -11.39 10.67 -7.78
N LEU A 160 -11.60 10.09 -6.59
CA LEU A 160 -10.70 9.13 -5.96
C LEU A 160 -11.13 7.67 -6.15
N ASP A 161 -11.92 7.36 -7.17
CA ASP A 161 -12.43 6.00 -7.38
C ASP A 161 -11.32 4.95 -7.52
N ASN A 162 -10.16 5.34 -8.02
CA ASN A 162 -8.98 4.48 -8.11
C ASN A 162 -8.01 4.64 -6.92
N VAL A 163 -8.42 5.37 -5.85
CA VAL A 163 -7.60 5.56 -4.65
C VAL A 163 -8.32 4.96 -3.44
N GLY A 164 -7.63 4.12 -2.70
CA GLY A 164 -8.15 3.49 -1.48
C GLY A 164 -7.21 3.66 -0.30
N ALA A 165 -7.74 3.62 0.91
CA ALA A 165 -6.98 3.61 2.14
C ALA A 165 -6.71 2.18 2.63
N ILE A 166 -5.50 1.95 3.15
CA ILE A 166 -5.16 0.78 3.94
C ILE A 166 -4.69 1.28 5.31
N SER A 167 -5.34 0.82 6.36
CA SER A 167 -5.07 1.21 7.74
C SER A 167 -4.69 -0.01 8.58
N VAL A 168 -3.62 0.08 9.35
CA VAL A 168 -3.26 -0.93 10.35
C VAL A 168 -3.97 -0.58 11.66
N MET A 169 -4.67 -1.55 12.22
CA MET A 169 -5.38 -1.42 13.51
C MET A 169 -4.38 -1.61 14.66
N ALA A 170 -3.44 -0.67 14.79
CA ALA A 170 -2.47 -0.69 15.89
C ALA A 170 -3.12 -0.35 17.25
N GLU A 171 -4.13 0.51 17.22
CA GLU A 171 -4.94 0.91 18.38
C GLU A 171 -6.42 0.58 18.10
N PRO A 172 -6.90 -0.61 18.46
CA PRO A 172 -8.25 -1.07 18.11
C PRO A 172 -9.38 -0.13 18.54
N ASP A 173 -9.25 0.50 19.70
CA ASP A 173 -10.28 1.41 20.23
C ASP A 173 -10.51 2.65 19.36
N ASN A 174 -9.56 2.99 18.50
CA ASN A 174 -9.65 4.11 17.56
C ASN A 174 -10.19 3.72 16.18
N THR A 175 -10.60 2.48 15.94
CA THR A 175 -10.93 1.99 14.59
C THR A 175 -12.14 2.69 14.00
N LEU A 176 -13.22 2.89 14.76
CA LEU A 176 -14.39 3.63 14.27
C LEU A 176 -14.03 5.08 13.96
N GLN A 177 -13.28 5.76 14.84
CA GLN A 177 -12.81 7.12 14.57
C GLN A 177 -11.93 7.18 13.32
N THR A 178 -11.04 6.20 13.16
CA THR A 178 -10.22 6.04 11.95
C THR A 178 -11.09 5.90 10.71
N TYR A 179 -12.12 5.02 10.75
CA TYR A 179 -13.02 4.84 9.63
C TYR A 179 -13.73 6.13 9.24
N LEU A 180 -14.29 6.85 10.23
CA LEU A 180 -14.97 8.13 10.03
C LEU A 180 -14.04 9.19 9.42
N HIS A 181 -12.83 9.31 9.92
CA HIS A 181 -11.83 10.22 9.37
C HIS A 181 -11.46 9.87 7.92
N LEU A 182 -11.21 8.58 7.64
CA LEU A 182 -10.86 8.14 6.30
C LEU A 182 -11.98 8.38 5.28
N THR A 183 -13.24 8.15 5.67
CA THR A 183 -14.38 8.26 4.76
C THR A 183 -14.92 9.68 4.67
N ASN A 184 -15.15 10.37 5.79
CA ASN A 184 -15.85 11.63 5.82
C ASN A 184 -14.94 12.84 5.63
N GLU A 185 -13.69 12.77 6.15
CA GLU A 185 -12.75 13.90 6.07
C GLU A 185 -11.76 13.71 4.90
N LEU A 186 -11.15 12.51 4.80
CA LEU A 186 -10.22 12.21 3.71
C LEU A 186 -10.93 11.64 2.46
N GLY A 187 -12.24 11.43 2.47
CA GLY A 187 -13.06 11.13 1.30
C GLY A 187 -12.74 9.81 0.60
N PHE A 188 -12.14 8.84 1.28
CA PHE A 188 -11.92 7.52 0.70
C PHE A 188 -13.21 6.73 0.60
N ARG A 189 -13.53 6.21 -0.58
CA ARG A 189 -14.67 5.31 -0.80
C ARG A 189 -14.31 3.84 -0.54
N ARG A 190 -13.03 3.52 -0.48
CA ARG A 190 -12.51 2.17 -0.24
C ARG A 190 -11.52 2.21 0.91
N VAL A 191 -11.87 1.53 1.98
CA VAL A 191 -11.04 1.41 3.18
C VAL A 191 -10.82 -0.07 3.46
N LYS A 192 -9.59 -0.46 3.72
CA LYS A 192 -9.19 -1.79 4.15
C LYS A 192 -8.47 -1.69 5.48
N PHE A 193 -8.96 -2.42 6.47
CA PHE A 193 -8.26 -2.61 7.74
C PHE A 193 -7.37 -3.83 7.70
N LEU A 194 -6.19 -3.71 8.28
CA LEU A 194 -5.25 -4.80 8.52
C LEU A 194 -5.05 -4.95 10.02
N PHE A 195 -4.99 -6.18 10.48
CA PHE A 195 -4.54 -6.46 11.84
C PHE A 195 -3.04 -6.20 11.93
N MET A 196 -2.61 -5.78 13.11
CA MET A 196 -1.18 -5.71 13.40
C MET A 196 -0.62 -7.14 13.44
N ASP A 197 0.51 -7.35 12.77
CA ASP A 197 1.20 -8.63 12.84
C ASP A 197 1.62 -8.92 14.28
N ALA A 198 1.40 -10.15 14.73
CA ALA A 198 1.76 -10.63 16.05
C ALA A 198 2.44 -11.99 15.93
N THR A 199 3.46 -12.21 16.72
CA THR A 199 4.15 -13.49 16.83
C THR A 199 3.51 -14.36 17.92
N HIS A 200 3.89 -15.64 18.01
CA HIS A 200 3.48 -16.51 19.11
C HIS A 200 3.88 -15.97 20.49
N ASP A 201 5.01 -15.26 20.57
CA ASP A 201 5.48 -14.67 21.81
C ASP A 201 4.59 -13.50 22.28
N ASP A 202 4.02 -12.75 21.33
CA ASP A 202 3.05 -11.69 21.63
C ASP A 202 1.72 -12.24 22.16
N PHE A 203 1.31 -13.43 21.74
CA PHE A 203 0.09 -14.09 22.24
C PHE A 203 0.24 -14.63 23.64
N GLY A 204 1.43 -15.04 24.07
CA GLY A 204 1.69 -15.54 25.43
C GLY A 204 1.50 -14.50 26.53
N THR A 205 1.54 -13.21 26.19
CA THR A 205 1.31 -12.10 27.11
C THR A 205 -0.15 -11.63 27.17
N ARG A 206 -0.99 -12.04 26.21
CA ARG A 206 -2.42 -11.72 26.21
C ARG A 206 -3.16 -12.73 27.07
N GLN A 207 -3.74 -12.30 28.18
CA GLN A 207 -4.54 -13.14 29.08
C GLN A 207 -5.65 -13.83 28.30
N SER A 208 -5.67 -15.16 28.40
CA SER A 208 -6.73 -16.01 27.87
C SER A 208 -8.07 -15.62 28.52
N GLY A 209 -9.02 -15.12 27.75
CA GLY A 209 -10.39 -14.89 28.20
C GLY A 209 -10.99 -13.51 27.97
N ALA A 210 -10.25 -12.52 27.52
CA ALA A 210 -10.84 -11.27 27.04
C ALA A 210 -11.36 -11.47 25.62
N SER A 211 -12.65 -11.19 25.36
CA SER A 211 -13.17 -10.92 24.04
C SER A 211 -12.21 -9.92 23.39
N THR A 212 -11.63 -10.26 22.25
CA THR A 212 -10.65 -9.40 21.61
C THR A 212 -11.33 -8.06 21.33
N PRO A 213 -10.77 -6.92 21.76
CA PRO A 213 -11.33 -5.59 21.47
C PRO A 213 -11.63 -5.39 19.98
N LEU A 214 -10.84 -6.07 19.11
CA LEU A 214 -10.93 -6.07 17.66
C LEU A 214 -12.32 -6.48 17.12
N GLY A 215 -12.96 -7.50 17.72
CA GLY A 215 -14.26 -7.97 17.24
C GLY A 215 -15.36 -6.92 17.48
N GLY A 216 -15.42 -6.34 18.67
CA GLY A 216 -16.38 -5.28 18.99
C GLY A 216 -16.21 -4.06 18.10
N THR A 217 -14.98 -3.59 17.97
CA THR A 217 -14.65 -2.41 17.15
C THR A 217 -15.00 -2.60 15.67
N LEU A 218 -14.83 -3.80 15.12
CA LEU A 218 -15.25 -4.09 13.75
C LEU A 218 -16.78 -4.13 13.62
N CYS A 219 -17.51 -4.58 14.65
CA CYS A 219 -18.97 -4.47 14.69
C CYS A 219 -19.41 -3.02 14.65
N ASP A 220 -18.78 -2.14 15.46
CA ASP A 220 -19.10 -0.70 15.47
C ASP A 220 -18.90 -0.06 14.08
N VAL A 221 -17.82 -0.41 13.38
CA VAL A 221 -17.59 0.04 11.99
C VAL A 221 -18.66 -0.49 11.04
N PHE A 222 -19.02 -1.77 11.18
CA PHE A 222 -20.01 -2.42 10.33
C PHE A 222 -21.41 -1.81 10.53
N ASP A 223 -21.80 -1.57 11.80
CA ASP A 223 -23.10 -0.97 12.14
C ASP A 223 -23.22 0.48 11.62
N TYR A 224 -22.10 1.20 11.56
CA TYR A 224 -22.06 2.52 10.94
C TYR A 224 -22.12 2.47 9.40
N TRP A 225 -21.53 1.45 8.79
CA TRP A 225 -21.46 1.31 7.34
C TRP A 225 -22.81 0.88 6.71
N LEU A 226 -23.65 0.14 7.44
CA LEU A 226 -25.01 -0.26 7.03
C LEU A 226 -25.96 0.92 6.99
#